data_233004fe8091cfc8b562aa1b5228972c
#
_entry.id   233004fe8091cfc8b562aa1b5228972c
#
_cell.length_a   1.000
_cell.length_b   1.000
_cell.length_c   1.000
_cell.angle_alpha   90.00
_cell.angle_beta   90.00
_cell.angle_gamma   90.00
#
_symmetry.space_group_name_H-M   'P 1'
#
loop_
_entity.id
_entity.type
_entity.pdbx_description
1 polymer ?
#
loop_
_entity_poly.entity_id
_entity_poly.type
_entity_poly.pdbx_seq_one_letter_code
_entity_poly.pdbx_strand_id
1 'polypeptide(L)'
;AVVYAMYRVMMDYDAELVEINPLALTEDGRFIAIDVKIMVDDNALFRHNDINVEEEGDLTREELEARAAGFHYVELPGDIGIIGNGAGLTMATMDLVKEYGGEPADFLDIGGGASRDIVKSALTLLLKDARIKAILMNIFGGITRGDEVAYGVIEAIKEIGVSKPIFIRLKGTNEEEGRKILAPLNIKIYDTAEDAVQDLIKTVRGGR
;
A
#
# COMPACT_ATOMS: atom_id res chain seq x y z
N ALA A 1 -38.69 11.89 4.27
CA ALA A 1 -38.20 11.25 5.50
C ALA A 1 -36.94 10.46 5.25
N VAL A 2 -36.91 9.48 4.32
CA VAL A 2 -35.75 8.56 4.08
C VAL A 2 -34.46 9.34 3.72
N VAL A 3 -34.51 10.18 2.67
CA VAL A 3 -33.33 10.98 2.23
C VAL A 3 -32.77 11.84 3.37
N TYR A 4 -33.64 12.41 4.20
CA TYR A 4 -33.18 13.20 5.35
C TYR A 4 -32.48 12.32 6.41
N ALA A 5 -32.97 11.09 6.64
CA ALA A 5 -32.32 10.16 7.55
C ALA A 5 -30.94 9.75 7.03
N MET A 6 -30.83 9.46 5.73
CA MET A 6 -29.53 9.16 5.08
C MET A 6 -28.55 10.34 5.22
N TYR A 7 -29.02 11.55 4.98
CA TYR A 7 -28.20 12.76 5.17
C TYR A 7 -27.74 12.90 6.63
N ARG A 8 -28.62 12.64 7.61
CA ARG A 8 -28.26 12.66 9.03
C ARG A 8 -27.17 11.63 9.33
N VAL A 9 -27.33 10.40 8.84
CA VAL A 9 -26.29 9.34 9.01
C VAL A 9 -24.97 9.79 8.41
N MET A 10 -24.98 10.34 7.19
CA MET A 10 -23.76 10.84 6.55
C MET A 10 -23.05 11.90 7.39
N MET A 11 -23.80 12.86 7.94
CA MET A 11 -23.22 13.97 8.72
C MET A 11 -22.86 13.57 10.15
N ASP A 12 -23.67 12.73 10.80
CA ASP A 12 -23.50 12.38 12.21
C ASP A 12 -22.37 11.33 12.39
N TYR A 13 -22.07 10.54 11.35
CA TYR A 13 -21.06 9.45 11.37
C TYR A 13 -19.89 9.67 10.41
N ASP A 14 -19.76 10.87 9.82
CA ASP A 14 -18.70 11.16 8.84
C ASP A 14 -18.66 10.11 7.70
N ALA A 15 -19.83 9.71 7.20
CA ALA A 15 -19.88 8.70 6.17
C ALA A 15 -19.56 9.29 4.78
N GLU A 16 -18.73 8.61 4.01
CA GLU A 16 -18.42 8.92 2.61
C GLU A 16 -19.51 8.41 1.67
N LEU A 17 -20.20 7.33 2.06
CA LEU A 17 -21.30 6.74 1.32
C LEU A 17 -22.42 6.31 2.27
N VAL A 18 -23.65 6.64 1.91
CA VAL A 18 -24.86 6.07 2.51
C VAL A 18 -25.80 5.68 1.37
N GLU A 19 -25.97 4.38 1.16
CA GLU A 19 -26.81 3.82 0.10
C GLU A 19 -27.91 2.96 0.67
N ILE A 20 -29.13 3.07 0.09
CA ILE A 20 -30.22 2.13 0.30
C ILE A 20 -30.59 1.57 -1.06
N ASN A 21 -30.30 0.31 -1.29
CA ASN A 21 -30.53 -0.32 -2.58
C ASN A 21 -30.81 -1.83 -2.42
N PRO A 22 -32.12 -2.27 -2.62
CA PRO A 22 -33.26 -1.42 -3.02
C PRO A 22 -34.02 -0.79 -1.83
N LEU A 23 -34.67 0.33 -2.10
CA LEU A 23 -35.73 0.87 -1.25
C LEU A 23 -37.08 0.42 -1.80
N ALA A 24 -37.77 -0.45 -1.09
CA ALA A 24 -39.04 -1.02 -1.52
C ALA A 24 -40.24 -0.21 -0.99
N LEU A 25 -41.26 -0.08 -1.83
CA LEU A 25 -42.59 0.41 -1.43
C LEU A 25 -43.52 -0.79 -1.30
N THR A 26 -44.07 -0.99 -0.11
CA THR A 26 -45.03 -2.07 0.16
C THR A 26 -46.45 -1.71 -0.28
N GLU A 27 -47.33 -2.68 -0.44
CA GLU A 27 -48.73 -2.49 -0.84
C GLU A 27 -49.51 -1.62 0.14
N ASP A 28 -49.17 -1.63 1.42
CA ASP A 28 -49.75 -0.77 2.48
C ASP A 28 -49.08 0.63 2.54
N GLY A 29 -48.26 0.99 1.56
CA GLY A 29 -47.69 2.34 1.39
C GLY A 29 -46.47 2.66 2.28
N ARG A 30 -45.81 1.67 2.89
CA ARG A 30 -44.59 1.86 3.67
C ARG A 30 -43.35 1.71 2.82
N PHE A 31 -42.29 2.49 3.13
CA PHE A 31 -40.98 2.29 2.58
C PHE A 31 -40.17 1.39 3.49
N ILE A 32 -39.53 0.37 2.90
CA ILE A 32 -38.63 -0.56 3.59
C ILE A 32 -37.28 -0.54 2.91
N ALA A 33 -36.24 -0.23 3.67
CA ALA A 33 -34.87 -0.43 3.24
C ALA A 33 -34.56 -1.95 3.28
N ILE A 34 -34.31 -2.54 2.13
CA ILE A 34 -34.01 -3.99 2.02
C ILE A 34 -32.55 -4.23 2.31
N ASP A 35 -31.69 -3.37 1.76
CA ASP A 35 -30.25 -3.37 2.04
C ASP A 35 -29.76 -1.95 2.24
N VAL A 36 -28.78 -1.80 3.14
CA VAL A 36 -28.20 -0.51 3.50
C VAL A 36 -26.68 -0.65 3.53
N LYS A 37 -26.00 0.14 2.73
CA LYS A 37 -24.53 0.24 2.73
C LYS A 37 -24.11 1.60 3.28
N ILE A 38 -23.22 1.58 4.28
CA ILE A 38 -22.65 2.78 4.88
C ILE A 38 -21.13 2.61 4.88
N MET A 39 -20.41 3.58 4.31
CA MET A 39 -18.94 3.66 4.37
C MET A 39 -18.60 4.90 5.20
N VAL A 40 -17.91 4.69 6.30
CA VAL A 40 -17.43 5.77 7.19
C VAL A 40 -16.00 6.12 6.80
N ASP A 41 -15.64 7.41 6.88
CA ASP A 41 -14.27 7.86 6.68
C ASP A 41 -13.35 7.27 7.76
N ASP A 42 -12.39 6.45 7.37
CA ASP A 42 -11.42 5.84 8.28
C ASP A 42 -10.64 6.88 9.09
N ASN A 43 -10.41 8.07 8.52
CA ASN A 43 -9.75 9.18 9.22
C ASN A 43 -10.63 9.80 10.31
N ALA A 44 -11.92 9.52 10.33
CA ALA A 44 -12.87 9.99 11.35
C ALA A 44 -13.14 8.97 12.47
N LEU A 45 -12.71 7.70 12.32
CA LEU A 45 -13.00 6.61 13.27
C LEU A 45 -12.54 6.92 14.70
N PHE A 46 -11.50 7.74 14.89
CA PHE A 46 -11.01 8.13 16.21
C PHE A 46 -12.08 8.83 17.08
N ARG A 47 -13.13 9.40 16.49
CA ARG A 47 -14.23 10.07 17.16
C ARG A 47 -15.54 9.26 17.20
N HIS A 48 -15.54 8.06 16.59
CA HIS A 48 -16.69 7.15 16.53
C HIS A 48 -16.39 5.81 17.21
N ASN A 49 -16.14 5.84 18.51
CA ASN A 49 -15.78 4.65 19.29
C ASN A 49 -16.91 3.62 19.43
N ASP A 50 -18.12 3.96 19.03
CA ASP A 50 -19.32 3.13 19.01
C ASP A 50 -19.48 2.33 17.71
N ILE A 51 -18.69 2.64 16.69
CA ILE A 51 -18.67 1.90 15.43
C ILE A 51 -17.73 0.69 15.58
N ASN A 52 -18.30 -0.50 15.56
CA ASN A 52 -17.53 -1.70 15.28
C ASN A 52 -17.41 -1.82 13.77
N VAL A 53 -16.22 -1.59 13.23
CA VAL A 53 -15.95 -1.85 11.81
C VAL A 53 -15.97 -3.36 11.65
N GLU A 54 -17.09 -3.90 11.11
CA GLU A 54 -17.05 -5.25 10.55
C GLU A 54 -16.21 -5.15 9.27
N GLU A 55 -15.11 -5.88 9.25
CA GLU A 55 -14.26 -5.97 8.06
C GLU A 55 -15.09 -6.65 6.96
N GLU A 56 -15.63 -5.84 6.04
CA GLU A 56 -16.25 -6.38 4.82
C GLU A 56 -15.13 -6.88 3.90
N GLY A 57 -15.02 -8.18 3.84
CA GLY A 57 -14.18 -8.91 2.91
C GLY A 57 -13.24 -9.88 3.62
N ASP A 58 -12.93 -10.95 2.93
CA ASP A 58 -11.90 -11.91 3.31
C ASP A 58 -10.51 -11.26 3.09
N LEU A 59 -10.11 -10.32 3.99
CA LEU A 59 -8.74 -9.80 3.96
C LEU A 59 -7.78 -10.96 4.17
N THR A 60 -6.73 -11.01 3.37
CA THR A 60 -5.66 -11.97 3.57
C THR A 60 -4.94 -11.67 4.89
N ARG A 61 -4.24 -12.65 5.42
CA ARG A 61 -3.42 -12.46 6.62
C ARG A 61 -2.41 -11.34 6.43
N GLU A 62 -1.83 -11.24 5.24
CA GLU A 62 -0.85 -10.26 4.84
C GLU A 62 -1.46 -8.85 4.80
N GLU A 63 -2.68 -8.70 4.32
CA GLU A 63 -3.43 -7.43 4.33
C GLU A 63 -3.74 -6.96 5.76
N LEU A 64 -4.10 -7.89 6.66
CA LEU A 64 -4.30 -7.59 8.08
C LEU A 64 -2.99 -7.19 8.77
N GLU A 65 -1.88 -7.89 8.50
CA GLU A 65 -0.55 -7.54 9.01
C GLU A 65 -0.12 -6.14 8.54
N ALA A 66 -0.32 -5.81 7.25
CA ALA A 66 -0.02 -4.51 6.68
C ALA A 66 -0.83 -3.38 7.34
N ARG A 67 -2.13 -3.57 7.49
CA ARG A 67 -3.02 -2.61 8.14
C ARG A 67 -2.62 -2.36 9.60
N ALA A 68 -2.31 -3.42 10.35
CA ALA A 68 -1.83 -3.31 11.73
C ALA A 68 -0.48 -2.59 11.83
N ALA A 69 0.38 -2.70 10.82
CA ALA A 69 1.66 -2.01 10.73
C ALA A 69 1.56 -0.58 10.17
N GLY A 70 0.38 -0.13 9.73
CA GLY A 70 0.09 1.24 9.30
C GLY A 70 0.42 1.54 7.84
N PHE A 71 0.34 0.56 6.94
CA PHE A 71 0.47 0.76 5.50
C PHE A 71 -0.62 -0.01 4.72
N HIS A 72 -0.84 0.39 3.46
CA HIS A 72 -1.82 -0.24 2.60
C HIS A 72 -1.16 -1.33 1.75
N TYR A 73 -1.76 -2.52 1.74
CA TYR A 73 -1.31 -3.66 0.95
C TYR A 73 -2.50 -4.35 0.31
N VAL A 74 -2.38 -4.69 -0.96
CA VAL A 74 -3.32 -5.54 -1.70
C VAL A 74 -2.52 -6.56 -2.48
N GLU A 75 -2.85 -7.85 -2.30
CA GLU A 75 -2.20 -8.93 -3.00
C GLU A 75 -2.62 -8.99 -4.47
N LEU A 76 -1.64 -9.20 -5.37
CA LEU A 76 -1.84 -9.38 -6.80
C LEU A 76 -1.16 -10.65 -7.30
N PRO A 77 -1.53 -11.18 -8.47
CA PRO A 77 -1.05 -12.49 -8.93
C PRO A 77 0.37 -12.49 -9.53
N GLY A 78 1.12 -11.40 -9.50
CA GLY A 78 2.44 -11.28 -10.11
C GLY A 78 3.60 -11.88 -9.28
N ASP A 79 4.82 -11.53 -9.70
CA ASP A 79 6.07 -12.03 -9.11
C ASP A 79 7.09 -10.92 -8.78
N ILE A 80 6.69 -9.64 -8.94
CA ILE A 80 7.50 -8.47 -8.63
C ILE A 80 6.82 -7.70 -7.51
N GLY A 81 7.44 -7.66 -6.34
CA GLY A 81 6.98 -6.85 -5.21
C GLY A 81 7.28 -5.37 -5.44
N ILE A 82 6.34 -4.50 -5.12
CA ILE A 82 6.45 -3.05 -5.33
C ILE A 82 6.17 -2.33 -4.02
N ILE A 83 7.08 -1.43 -3.61
CA ILE A 83 6.88 -0.51 -2.48
C ILE A 83 6.94 0.91 -3.02
N GLY A 84 5.86 1.67 -2.83
CA GLY A 84 5.81 3.10 -3.12
C GLY A 84 5.38 3.91 -1.90
N ASN A 85 5.60 5.22 -1.93
CA ASN A 85 5.14 6.13 -0.89
C ASN A 85 4.12 7.12 -1.45
N GLY A 86 2.88 6.70 -1.45
CA GLY A 86 1.71 7.37 -2.01
C GLY A 86 1.06 6.55 -3.12
N ALA A 87 -0.26 6.40 -3.07
CA ALA A 87 -1.04 5.53 -3.94
C ALA A 87 -0.81 5.82 -5.44
N GLY A 88 -0.75 7.11 -5.81
CA GLY A 88 -0.51 7.52 -7.21
C GLY A 88 0.86 7.08 -7.72
N LEU A 89 1.93 7.25 -6.90
CA LEU A 89 3.27 6.80 -7.27
C LEU A 89 3.35 5.28 -7.36
N THR A 90 2.69 4.58 -6.44
CA THR A 90 2.66 3.11 -6.42
C THR A 90 1.97 2.59 -7.68
N MET A 91 0.79 3.10 -8.04
CA MET A 91 0.08 2.71 -9.26
C MET A 91 0.89 3.01 -10.53
N ALA A 92 1.48 4.20 -10.63
CA ALA A 92 2.34 4.55 -11.77
C ALA A 92 3.57 3.64 -11.87
N THR A 93 4.12 3.19 -10.73
CA THR A 93 5.23 2.23 -10.71
C THR A 93 4.79 0.85 -11.19
N MET A 94 3.58 0.41 -10.81
CA MET A 94 2.99 -0.84 -11.29
C MET A 94 2.77 -0.81 -12.81
N ASP A 95 2.25 0.30 -13.34
CA ASP A 95 2.06 0.48 -14.78
C ASP A 95 3.39 0.44 -15.52
N LEU A 96 4.42 1.09 -14.98
CA LEU A 96 5.76 1.07 -15.55
C LEU A 96 6.34 -0.36 -15.56
N VAL A 97 6.19 -1.13 -14.48
CA VAL A 97 6.60 -2.54 -14.43
C VAL A 97 5.89 -3.35 -15.49
N LYS A 98 4.59 -3.15 -15.70
CA LYS A 98 3.82 -3.83 -16.74
C LYS A 98 4.25 -3.45 -18.15
N GLU A 99 4.53 -2.17 -18.40
CA GLU A 99 5.01 -1.67 -19.69
C GLU A 99 6.32 -2.36 -20.12
N TYR A 100 7.20 -2.64 -19.15
CA TYR A 100 8.46 -3.37 -19.39
C TYR A 100 8.31 -4.90 -19.32
N GLY A 101 7.08 -5.43 -19.27
CA GLY A 101 6.77 -6.86 -19.34
C GLY A 101 6.92 -7.61 -18.01
N GLY A 102 6.89 -6.90 -16.89
CA GLY A 102 6.79 -7.49 -15.55
C GLY A 102 5.36 -7.67 -15.07
N GLU A 103 5.18 -8.40 -13.97
CA GLU A 103 3.88 -8.61 -13.34
C GLU A 103 3.95 -8.23 -11.85
N PRO A 104 3.26 -7.14 -11.43
CA PRO A 104 3.19 -6.74 -10.03
C PRO A 104 2.58 -7.83 -9.16
N ALA A 105 3.23 -8.16 -8.03
CA ALA A 105 2.76 -9.11 -7.03
C ALA A 105 1.86 -8.47 -5.96
N ASP A 106 1.88 -7.16 -5.89
CA ASP A 106 1.15 -6.39 -4.90
C ASP A 106 0.93 -4.94 -5.34
N PHE A 107 0.02 -4.28 -4.62
CA PHE A 107 -0.01 -2.84 -4.44
C PHE A 107 0.37 -2.56 -2.99
N LEU A 108 1.54 -1.96 -2.72
CA LEU A 108 1.96 -1.61 -1.37
C LEU A 108 2.34 -0.13 -1.29
N ASP A 109 1.56 0.61 -0.53
CA ASP A 109 1.74 2.04 -0.27
C ASP A 109 2.07 2.28 1.21
N ILE A 110 3.31 2.72 1.48
CA ILE A 110 3.75 3.06 2.84
C ILE A 110 3.34 4.47 3.28
N GLY A 111 2.62 5.20 2.42
CA GLY A 111 2.14 6.54 2.72
C GLY A 111 3.21 7.63 2.69
N GLY A 112 2.75 8.88 2.80
CA GLY A 112 3.61 10.04 2.95
C GLY A 112 4.14 10.17 4.37
N GLY A 113 5.47 10.28 4.53
CA GLY A 113 6.09 10.39 5.85
C GLY A 113 6.29 9.06 6.59
N ALA A 114 6.39 7.95 5.83
CA ALA A 114 6.62 6.63 6.39
C ALA A 114 7.84 6.61 7.32
N SER A 115 7.64 6.03 8.51
CA SER A 115 8.70 5.82 9.50
C SER A 115 9.58 4.63 9.12
N ARG A 116 10.74 4.53 9.77
CA ARG A 116 11.65 3.37 9.69
C ARG A 116 10.93 2.04 9.93
N ASP A 117 10.07 1.97 10.94
CA ASP A 117 9.33 0.76 11.31
C ASP A 117 8.35 0.33 10.23
N ILE A 118 7.65 1.28 9.59
CA ILE A 118 6.75 1.02 8.48
C ILE A 118 7.54 0.45 7.29
N VAL A 119 8.66 1.09 6.92
CA VAL A 119 9.52 0.61 5.81
C VAL A 119 10.06 -0.80 6.09
N LYS A 120 10.52 -1.03 7.33
CA LYS A 120 10.99 -2.34 7.79
C LYS A 120 9.89 -3.40 7.64
N SER A 121 8.69 -3.12 8.15
CA SER A 121 7.56 -4.05 8.11
C SER A 121 7.12 -4.35 6.67
N ALA A 122 7.01 -3.33 5.82
CA ALA A 122 6.64 -3.46 4.42
C ALA A 122 7.66 -4.33 3.64
N LEU A 123 8.95 -4.04 3.79
CA LEU A 123 9.99 -4.83 3.12
C LEU A 123 10.05 -6.27 3.67
N THR A 124 9.88 -6.45 4.99
CA THR A 124 9.83 -7.77 5.61
C THR A 124 8.69 -8.62 5.08
N LEU A 125 7.49 -8.04 4.89
CA LEU A 125 6.33 -8.69 4.30
C LEU A 125 6.70 -9.27 2.92
N LEU A 126 7.24 -8.45 2.03
CA LEU A 126 7.61 -8.87 0.67
C LEU A 126 8.78 -9.86 0.62
N LEU A 127 9.76 -9.73 1.53
CA LEU A 127 10.88 -10.68 1.63
C LEU A 127 10.41 -12.08 2.03
N LYS A 128 9.36 -12.20 2.83
CA LYS A 128 8.78 -13.49 3.26
C LYS A 128 7.92 -14.14 2.20
N ASP A 129 7.33 -13.39 1.27
CA ASP A 129 6.44 -13.95 0.24
C ASP A 129 7.22 -14.75 -0.81
N ALA A 130 7.05 -16.07 -0.81
CA ALA A 130 7.75 -16.98 -1.71
C ALA A 130 7.45 -16.77 -3.21
N ARG A 131 6.34 -16.11 -3.55
CA ARG A 131 5.95 -15.81 -4.94
C ARG A 131 6.80 -14.70 -5.55
N ILE A 132 7.28 -13.78 -4.72
CA ILE A 132 8.04 -12.62 -5.14
C ILE A 132 9.47 -13.02 -5.51
N LYS A 133 9.90 -12.67 -6.71
CA LYS A 133 11.25 -12.93 -7.25
C LYS A 133 12.21 -11.76 -7.11
N ALA A 134 11.67 -10.54 -7.15
CA ALA A 134 12.43 -9.29 -6.98
C ALA A 134 11.54 -8.22 -6.36
N ILE A 135 12.14 -7.23 -5.70
CA ILE A 135 11.45 -6.14 -5.04
C ILE A 135 11.92 -4.82 -5.63
N LEU A 136 10.96 -3.97 -6.02
CA LEU A 136 11.19 -2.59 -6.44
C LEU A 136 10.66 -1.63 -5.37
N MET A 137 11.54 -0.79 -4.84
CA MET A 137 11.17 0.32 -3.97
C MET A 137 11.29 1.61 -4.75
N ASN A 138 10.18 2.29 -5.04
CA ASN A 138 10.17 3.59 -5.69
C ASN A 138 9.74 4.67 -4.70
N ILE A 139 10.72 5.36 -4.13
CA ILE A 139 10.51 6.35 -3.08
C ILE A 139 10.80 7.76 -3.62
N PHE A 140 9.78 8.62 -3.49
CA PHE A 140 9.92 10.04 -3.76
C PHE A 140 9.59 10.84 -2.50
N GLY A 141 10.64 11.28 -1.80
CA GLY A 141 10.52 11.91 -0.49
C GLY A 141 10.31 13.42 -0.57
N GLY A 142 9.09 13.86 -0.25
CA GLY A 142 8.84 15.20 0.27
C GLY A 142 8.94 15.16 1.79
N ILE A 143 7.92 14.60 2.44
CA ILE A 143 7.87 14.37 3.90
C ILE A 143 8.64 13.10 4.27
N THR A 144 8.55 12.03 3.45
CA THR A 144 9.33 10.80 3.64
C THR A 144 10.82 11.09 3.50
N ARG A 145 11.60 10.70 4.50
CA ARG A 145 13.04 10.96 4.57
C ARG A 145 13.83 9.75 4.09
N GLY A 146 14.77 9.98 3.18
CA GLY A 146 15.60 8.92 2.59
C GLY A 146 16.50 8.18 3.59
N ASP A 147 16.96 8.85 4.63
CA ASP A 147 17.71 8.23 5.73
C ASP A 147 16.86 7.27 6.56
N GLU A 148 15.61 7.62 6.89
CA GLU A 148 14.69 6.72 7.60
C GLU A 148 14.32 5.49 6.73
N VAL A 149 14.08 5.71 5.44
CA VAL A 149 13.89 4.61 4.48
C VAL A 149 15.08 3.67 4.49
N ALA A 150 16.30 4.22 4.40
CA ALA A 150 17.52 3.43 4.38
C ALA A 150 17.74 2.61 5.67
N TYR A 151 17.46 3.19 6.83
CA TYR A 151 17.51 2.45 8.10
C TYR A 151 16.49 1.33 8.15
N GLY A 152 15.25 1.57 7.70
CA GLY A 152 14.21 0.53 7.65
C GLY A 152 14.61 -0.65 6.75
N VAL A 153 15.21 -0.35 5.59
CA VAL A 153 15.76 -1.38 4.67
C VAL A 153 16.86 -2.20 5.36
N ILE A 154 17.82 -1.55 6.03
CA ILE A 154 18.89 -2.24 6.75
C ILE A 154 18.33 -3.16 7.83
N GLU A 155 17.36 -2.69 8.59
CA GLU A 155 16.77 -3.45 9.69
C GLU A 155 16.00 -4.67 9.18
N ALA A 156 15.22 -4.53 8.11
CA ALA A 156 14.54 -5.66 7.46
C ALA A 156 15.54 -6.72 6.98
N ILE A 157 16.61 -6.27 6.32
CA ILE A 157 17.67 -7.16 5.81
C ILE A 157 18.43 -7.86 6.94
N LYS A 158 18.70 -7.18 8.04
CA LYS A 158 19.35 -7.79 9.22
C LYS A 158 18.50 -8.86 9.86
N GLU A 159 17.17 -8.67 9.87
CA GLU A 159 16.24 -9.61 10.48
C GLU A 159 15.96 -10.84 9.62
N ILE A 160 15.73 -10.66 8.34
CA ILE A 160 15.30 -11.72 7.41
C ILE A 160 16.42 -12.25 6.53
N GLY A 161 17.46 -11.46 6.29
CA GLY A 161 18.46 -11.71 5.26
C GLY A 161 18.02 -11.21 3.87
N VAL A 162 18.97 -11.19 2.93
CA VAL A 162 18.68 -10.85 1.52
C VAL A 162 18.46 -12.14 0.74
N SER A 163 17.20 -12.52 0.58
CA SER A 163 16.80 -13.70 -0.18
C SER A 163 16.42 -13.38 -1.64
N LYS A 164 16.23 -12.10 -1.95
CA LYS A 164 15.73 -11.62 -3.25
C LYS A 164 16.47 -10.34 -3.67
N PRO A 165 16.67 -10.09 -4.97
CA PRO A 165 17.24 -8.83 -5.44
C PRO A 165 16.29 -7.66 -5.13
N ILE A 166 16.85 -6.58 -4.61
CA ILE A 166 16.14 -5.35 -4.25
C ILE A 166 16.65 -4.21 -5.12
N PHE A 167 15.75 -3.51 -5.77
CA PHE A 167 16.01 -2.36 -6.62
C PHE A 167 15.39 -1.12 -5.96
N ILE A 168 16.16 -0.06 -5.76
CA ILE A 168 15.69 1.11 -5.03
C ILE A 168 15.91 2.36 -5.88
N ARG A 169 14.82 3.06 -6.16
CA ARG A 169 14.89 4.45 -6.57
C ARG A 169 14.55 5.30 -5.36
N LEU A 170 15.49 6.17 -4.97
CA LEU A 170 15.37 7.02 -3.80
C LEU A 170 15.70 8.46 -4.20
N LYS A 171 14.71 9.35 -4.12
CA LYS A 171 14.82 10.76 -4.44
C LYS A 171 14.14 11.63 -3.39
N GLY A 172 14.68 12.83 -3.17
CA GLY A 172 14.08 13.86 -2.32
C GLY A 172 14.81 14.09 -1.01
N THR A 173 14.07 14.33 0.06
CA THR A 173 14.62 14.73 1.37
C THR A 173 15.58 13.68 1.91
N ASN A 174 16.82 14.10 2.21
CA ASN A 174 17.91 13.27 2.74
C ASN A 174 18.32 12.08 1.84
N GLU A 175 18.13 12.19 0.49
CA GLU A 175 18.52 11.11 -0.44
C GLU A 175 20.00 10.77 -0.37
N GLU A 176 20.87 11.78 -0.29
CA GLU A 176 22.33 11.58 -0.20
C GLU A 176 22.73 10.81 1.06
N GLU A 177 22.10 11.08 2.19
CA GLU A 177 22.35 10.37 3.43
C GLU A 177 21.80 8.93 3.34
N GLY A 178 20.60 8.76 2.78
CA GLY A 178 20.03 7.42 2.53
C GLY A 178 20.94 6.58 1.63
N ARG A 179 21.49 7.15 0.55
CA ARG A 179 22.48 6.49 -0.33
C ARG A 179 23.73 6.04 0.43
N LYS A 180 24.29 6.90 1.29
CA LYS A 180 25.46 6.55 2.11
C LYS A 180 25.16 5.41 3.08
N ILE A 181 24.00 5.43 3.72
CA ILE A 181 23.55 4.41 4.66
C ILE A 181 23.39 3.04 3.96
N LEU A 182 22.87 3.02 2.73
CA LEU A 182 22.66 1.79 1.95
C LEU A 182 23.92 1.29 1.23
N ALA A 183 24.94 2.12 1.02
CA ALA A 183 26.14 1.76 0.29
C ALA A 183 26.84 0.46 0.77
N PRO A 184 26.95 0.16 2.09
CA PRO A 184 27.58 -1.07 2.56
C PRO A 184 26.85 -2.35 2.17
N LEU A 185 25.57 -2.26 1.76
CA LEU A 185 24.76 -3.42 1.36
C LEU A 185 24.95 -3.82 -0.11
N ASN A 186 25.75 -3.07 -0.89
CA ASN A 186 25.89 -3.26 -2.34
C ASN A 186 24.55 -3.19 -3.11
N ILE A 187 23.54 -2.53 -2.55
CA ILE A 187 22.25 -2.30 -3.22
C ILE A 187 22.41 -1.10 -4.15
N LYS A 188 22.14 -1.28 -5.44
CA LYS A 188 22.18 -0.19 -6.41
C LYS A 188 21.01 0.75 -6.22
N ILE A 189 21.29 2.05 -6.06
CA ILE A 189 20.29 3.10 -5.97
C ILE A 189 20.19 3.81 -7.32
N TYR A 190 18.98 3.89 -7.85
CA TYR A 190 18.69 4.44 -9.17
C TYR A 190 18.23 5.90 -9.07
N ASP A 191 18.51 6.65 -10.12
CA ASP A 191 18.04 8.04 -10.24
C ASP A 191 16.64 8.13 -10.82
N THR A 192 16.30 7.21 -11.74
CA THR A 192 14.99 7.11 -12.38
C THR A 192 14.30 5.80 -12.04
N ALA A 193 12.98 5.79 -12.09
CA ALA A 193 12.20 4.56 -11.91
C ALA A 193 12.36 3.63 -13.10
N GLU A 194 12.48 4.22 -14.30
CA GLU A 194 12.68 3.50 -15.56
C GLU A 194 13.95 2.65 -15.54
N ASP A 195 15.09 3.23 -15.12
CA ASP A 195 16.35 2.49 -15.02
C ASP A 195 16.25 1.34 -14.00
N ALA A 196 15.58 1.57 -12.87
CA ALA A 196 15.38 0.56 -11.84
C ALA A 196 14.52 -0.60 -12.38
N VAL A 197 13.42 -0.29 -13.08
CA VAL A 197 12.53 -1.28 -13.66
C VAL A 197 13.23 -2.07 -14.75
N GLN A 198 13.97 -1.41 -15.66
CA GLN A 198 14.71 -2.11 -16.73
C GLN A 198 15.71 -3.13 -16.18
N ASP A 199 16.49 -2.74 -15.17
CA ASP A 199 17.47 -3.65 -14.56
C ASP A 199 16.80 -4.77 -13.78
N LEU A 200 15.67 -4.48 -13.10
CA LEU A 200 14.86 -5.47 -12.42
C LEU A 200 14.32 -6.51 -13.41
N ILE A 201 13.70 -6.07 -14.51
CA ILE A 201 13.13 -6.96 -15.52
C ILE A 201 14.22 -7.83 -16.16
N LYS A 202 15.39 -7.27 -16.48
CA LYS A 202 16.54 -8.04 -16.97
C LYS A 202 16.95 -9.11 -15.96
N THR A 203 16.96 -8.81 -14.68
CA THR A 203 17.33 -9.75 -13.61
C THR A 203 16.32 -10.89 -13.47
N VAL A 204 15.02 -10.56 -13.48
CA VAL A 204 13.94 -11.55 -13.29
C VAL A 204 13.72 -12.39 -14.56
N ARG A 205 13.86 -11.80 -15.75
CA ARG A 205 13.56 -12.45 -17.05
C ARG A 205 14.79 -12.88 -17.82
N GLY A 206 15.97 -12.33 -17.55
CA GLY A 206 17.23 -12.63 -18.24
C GLY A 206 17.95 -13.90 -17.77
N GLY A 207 17.44 -14.59 -16.78
CA GLY A 207 17.96 -15.87 -16.27
C GLY A 207 17.42 -17.10 -17.01
N ARG A 208 17.06 -16.96 -18.31
CA ARG A 208 16.72 -18.08 -19.19
C ARG A 208 17.81 -18.36 -20.19
#